data_0a3367df07763f2eb2ed009bfd2ddc38
#
_entry.id   0a3367df07763f2eb2ed009bfd2ddc38
#
_cell.length_a   1.000
_cell.length_b   1.000
_cell.length_c   1.000
_cell.angle_alpha   90.00
_cell.angle_beta   90.00
_cell.angle_gamma   90.00
#
_symmetry.space_group_name_H-M   'P 1'
#
loop_
_entity.id
_entity.type
_entity.pdbx_description
1 polymer ?
#
loop_
_entity_poly.entity_id
_entity_poly.type
_entity_poly.pdbx_seq_one_letter_code
_entity_poly.pdbx_strand_id
1 'polypeptide(L)'
;MKKLTIISGIITLMMILLCGIIIIFKSGISELLIKNDKLRLAATLYGDELVLNKINEKNYISIKDSYEVDTNDNNDKNNEDMNKYEEEILTNDDNSEYKIINMEIDGYKSYLVVIYDASKVKLVSSKAFNKNNTGQQTVKEICKRYDGLVCINGGGFVDWGTGSDIPLGYVIEDGKITWDSKGTAKLIGFNKENKLVLLNTTGEEALNMGVRDALEFGPFLIKDGKILVDEDEKVGGFLRASRVAIAQRQDGIVLFLVTEGMHAKGPTVYQIAETLKKYGAYNAGNLDGGASSSLVVEGKLINNPLNIYGQKVNGGAGRSVVSGFGLMK
;
A
#
# COMPACT_ATOMS: atom_id res chain seq x y z
N MET A 1 37.52 -28.36 45.41
CA MET A 1 37.64 -27.07 44.69
C MET A 1 37.93 -27.22 43.18
N LYS A 2 39.02 -27.90 42.75
CA LYS A 2 39.38 -28.03 41.32
C LYS A 2 38.26 -28.60 40.40
N LYS A 3 37.45 -29.62 40.84
CA LYS A 3 36.37 -30.18 40.06
C LYS A 3 35.20 -29.17 39.80
N LEU A 4 34.89 -28.33 40.80
CA LEU A 4 33.80 -27.35 40.65
C LEU A 4 34.16 -26.26 39.66
N THR A 5 35.43 -25.84 39.63
CA THR A 5 35.96 -24.84 38.69
C THR A 5 35.97 -25.35 37.25
N ILE A 6 36.28 -26.65 37.06
CA ILE A 6 36.24 -27.27 35.72
C ILE A 6 34.78 -27.38 35.21
N ILE A 7 33.84 -27.76 36.06
CA ILE A 7 32.40 -27.88 35.68
C ILE A 7 31.85 -26.48 35.35
N SER A 8 32.19 -25.44 36.13
CA SER A 8 31.80 -24.06 35.86
C SER A 8 32.37 -23.56 34.52
N GLY A 9 33.63 -23.88 34.23
CA GLY A 9 34.27 -23.52 32.94
C GLY A 9 33.60 -24.19 31.73
N ILE A 10 33.23 -25.47 31.86
CA ILE A 10 32.51 -26.21 30.80
C ILE A 10 31.09 -25.62 30.56
N ILE A 11 30.37 -25.30 31.62
CA ILE A 11 29.05 -24.67 31.52
C ILE A 11 29.12 -23.30 30.83
N THR A 12 30.13 -22.48 31.22
CA THR A 12 30.36 -21.17 30.59
C THR A 12 30.68 -21.31 29.11
N LEU A 13 31.54 -22.26 28.73
CA LEU A 13 31.89 -22.53 27.35
C LEU A 13 30.67 -23.02 26.51
N MET A 14 29.86 -23.88 27.10
CA MET A 14 28.62 -24.32 26.46
C MET A 14 27.61 -23.17 26.26
N MET A 15 27.50 -22.27 27.24
CA MET A 15 26.64 -21.07 27.10
C MET A 15 27.15 -20.12 26.01
N ILE A 16 28.46 -19.90 25.92
CA ILE A 16 29.06 -19.07 24.85
C ILE A 16 28.83 -19.71 23.47
N LEU A 17 29.03 -21.03 23.34
CA LEU A 17 28.72 -21.76 22.10
C LEU A 17 27.24 -21.68 21.74
N LEU A 18 26.33 -21.84 22.70
CA LEU A 18 24.90 -21.73 22.48
C LEU A 18 24.50 -20.31 22.03
N CYS A 19 25.05 -19.28 22.66
CA CYS A 19 24.86 -17.89 22.24
C CYS A 19 25.43 -17.62 20.85
N GLY A 20 26.59 -18.19 20.52
CA GLY A 20 27.18 -18.10 19.18
C GLY A 20 26.29 -18.76 18.10
N ILE A 21 25.77 -19.95 18.41
CA ILE A 21 24.81 -20.65 17.52
C ILE A 21 23.54 -19.81 17.34
N ILE A 22 22.97 -19.27 18.43
CA ILE A 22 21.79 -18.41 18.36
C ILE A 22 22.05 -17.18 17.50
N ILE A 23 23.23 -16.56 17.61
CA ILE A 23 23.60 -15.39 16.80
C ILE A 23 23.75 -15.76 15.33
N ILE A 24 24.39 -16.89 15.01
CA ILE A 24 24.59 -17.37 13.63
C ILE A 24 23.25 -17.76 12.98
N PHE A 25 22.39 -18.46 13.71
CA PHE A 25 21.06 -18.83 13.21
C PHE A 25 20.04 -17.72 13.29
N LYS A 26 20.32 -16.63 13.98
CA LYS A 26 19.42 -15.49 14.18
C LYS A 26 18.89 -14.94 12.83
N SER A 27 19.76 -14.76 11.84
CA SER A 27 19.37 -14.24 10.53
C SER A 27 18.49 -15.23 9.76
N GLY A 28 18.82 -16.52 9.75
CA GLY A 28 18.04 -17.56 9.07
C GLY A 28 16.65 -17.78 9.69
N ILE A 29 16.55 -17.77 11.02
CA ILE A 29 15.27 -17.90 11.72
C ILE A 29 14.40 -16.66 11.48
N SER A 30 14.96 -15.45 11.51
CA SER A 30 14.20 -14.24 11.22
C SER A 30 13.67 -14.23 9.78
N GLU A 31 14.46 -14.67 8.81
CA GLU A 31 14.02 -14.83 7.42
C GLU A 31 12.89 -15.86 7.28
N LEU A 32 13.00 -16.99 7.97
CA LEU A 32 11.96 -18.04 7.93
C LEU A 32 10.65 -17.54 8.55
N LEU A 33 10.72 -16.78 9.65
CA LEU A 33 9.55 -16.20 10.31
C LEU A 33 8.89 -15.12 9.44
N ILE A 34 9.69 -14.26 8.81
CA ILE A 34 9.21 -13.23 7.89
C ILE A 34 8.58 -13.89 6.63
N LYS A 35 9.24 -14.91 6.09
CA LYS A 35 8.72 -15.65 4.93
C LYS A 35 7.37 -16.33 5.19
N ASN A 36 7.08 -16.71 6.43
CA ASN A 36 5.84 -17.36 6.86
C ASN A 36 4.88 -16.39 7.56
N ASP A 37 5.01 -15.08 7.34
CA ASP A 37 4.17 -14.02 7.90
C ASP A 37 4.06 -14.01 9.44
N LYS A 38 5.08 -14.55 10.13
CA LYS A 38 5.19 -14.57 11.59
C LYS A 38 5.93 -13.34 12.11
N LEU A 39 5.56 -12.16 11.62
CA LEU A 39 6.24 -10.89 11.88
C LEU A 39 6.28 -10.54 13.37
N ARG A 40 5.18 -10.75 14.08
CA ARG A 40 5.12 -10.48 15.52
C ARG A 40 6.15 -11.32 16.30
N LEU A 41 6.27 -12.60 15.98
CA LEU A 41 7.25 -13.46 16.62
C LEU A 41 8.67 -13.06 16.25
N ALA A 42 8.92 -12.70 14.99
CA ALA A 42 10.21 -12.21 14.54
C ALA A 42 10.59 -10.91 15.27
N ALA A 43 9.71 -9.94 15.39
CA ALA A 43 9.94 -8.67 16.08
C ALA A 43 10.17 -8.87 17.59
N THR A 44 9.42 -9.76 18.24
CA THR A 44 9.61 -10.08 19.66
C THR A 44 10.98 -10.69 19.92
N LEU A 45 11.48 -11.55 19.02
CA LEU A 45 12.74 -12.24 19.19
C LEU A 45 13.97 -11.44 18.77
N TYR A 46 13.82 -10.56 17.77
CA TYR A 46 14.94 -9.92 17.09
C TYR A 46 14.91 -8.39 17.08
N GLY A 47 13.83 -7.80 17.56
CA GLY A 47 13.57 -6.36 17.56
C GLY A 47 12.97 -5.85 16.24
N ASP A 48 12.17 -4.80 16.36
CA ASP A 48 11.37 -4.24 15.26
C ASP A 48 12.24 -3.71 14.11
N GLU A 49 13.38 -3.07 14.43
CA GLU A 49 14.26 -2.49 13.42
C GLU A 49 14.88 -3.54 12.49
N LEU A 50 15.31 -4.70 13.05
CA LEU A 50 15.84 -5.79 12.24
C LEU A 50 14.76 -6.39 11.34
N VAL A 51 13.52 -6.53 11.85
CA VAL A 51 12.40 -7.04 11.08
C VAL A 51 12.02 -6.06 9.96
N LEU A 52 11.98 -4.76 10.25
CA LEU A 52 11.72 -3.71 9.26
C LEU A 52 12.76 -3.72 8.14
N ASN A 53 14.03 -3.78 8.48
CA ASN A 53 15.11 -3.82 7.48
C ASN A 53 14.97 -5.05 6.56
N LYS A 54 14.71 -6.23 7.13
CA LYS A 54 14.55 -7.46 6.33
C LYS A 54 13.26 -7.49 5.50
N ILE A 55 12.17 -6.89 5.98
CA ILE A 55 10.95 -6.74 5.19
C ILE A 55 11.20 -5.78 4.04
N ASN A 56 11.89 -4.67 4.28
CA ASN A 56 12.28 -3.74 3.25
C ASN A 56 13.22 -4.40 2.22
N GLU A 57 14.21 -5.19 2.64
CA GLU A 57 15.05 -5.98 1.74
C GLU A 57 14.25 -6.99 0.91
N LYS A 58 13.24 -7.66 1.49
CA LYS A 58 12.40 -8.64 0.79
C LYS A 58 11.45 -8.00 -0.21
N ASN A 59 10.99 -6.77 0.05
CA ASN A 59 10.18 -5.99 -0.89
C ASN A 59 11.04 -5.36 -2.01
N TYR A 60 12.37 -5.51 -1.92
CA TYR A 60 13.32 -5.15 -2.95
C TYR A 60 13.32 -6.20 -4.08
N ILE A 61 12.38 -6.09 -4.99
CA ILE A 61 12.57 -6.67 -6.31
C ILE A 61 13.44 -5.67 -7.07
N SER A 62 14.70 -6.03 -7.27
CA SER A 62 15.62 -5.34 -8.15
C SER A 62 15.00 -5.33 -9.55
N ILE A 63 14.34 -4.26 -9.93
CA ILE A 63 13.94 -4.03 -11.30
C ILE A 63 15.15 -3.43 -12.00
N LYS A 64 16.08 -4.32 -12.38
CA LYS A 64 17.01 -4.11 -13.48
C LYS A 64 16.33 -4.70 -14.69
N ASP A 65 15.45 -3.99 -15.32
CA ASP A 65 15.09 -4.25 -16.71
C ASP A 65 14.46 -2.98 -17.29
N SER A 66 15.20 -2.38 -18.18
CA SER A 66 14.73 -1.45 -19.17
C SER A 66 13.83 -2.22 -20.13
N TYR A 67 12.52 -2.05 -20.03
CA TYR A 67 11.61 -2.56 -21.04
C TYR A 67 11.72 -1.72 -22.30
N GLU A 68 12.21 -2.32 -23.39
CA GLU A 68 12.06 -1.78 -24.73
C GLU A 68 10.59 -1.78 -25.12
N VAL A 69 10.16 -0.66 -25.67
CA VAL A 69 8.76 -0.41 -26.04
C VAL A 69 8.50 -1.02 -27.40
N ASP A 70 7.67 -2.03 -27.47
CA ASP A 70 7.07 -2.49 -28.74
C ASP A 70 5.88 -1.59 -29.11
N THR A 71 6.01 -0.85 -30.23
CA THR A 71 5.07 0.19 -30.67
C THR A 71 4.00 -0.32 -31.64
N ASN A 72 3.68 -1.62 -31.64
CA ASN A 72 2.70 -2.18 -32.58
C ASN A 72 1.54 -2.85 -31.85
N ASP A 73 0.56 -2.04 -31.40
CA ASP A 73 -0.78 -2.57 -31.12
C ASP A 73 -1.84 -1.61 -31.68
N ASN A 74 -2.07 -1.75 -32.98
CA ASN A 74 -3.23 -1.18 -33.67
C ASN A 74 -4.35 -2.24 -33.64
N ASN A 75 -5.26 -2.15 -32.68
CA ASN A 75 -6.54 -2.84 -32.75
C ASN A 75 -7.69 -1.89 -32.44
N ASP A 76 -8.17 -1.28 -33.53
CA ASP A 76 -9.42 -0.50 -33.62
C ASP A 76 -10.66 -1.43 -33.50
N LYS A 77 -11.05 -1.78 -32.29
CA LYS A 77 -12.38 -2.41 -32.06
C LYS A 77 -13.12 -1.95 -30.78
N ASN A 78 -12.65 -0.91 -30.08
CA ASN A 78 -13.21 -0.52 -28.78
C ASN A 78 -13.70 0.93 -28.70
N ASN A 79 -14.08 1.59 -29.79
CA ASN A 79 -14.48 3.00 -29.73
C ASN A 79 -15.84 3.24 -29.03
N GLU A 80 -16.78 2.30 -29.06
CA GLU A 80 -18.09 2.47 -28.39
C GLU A 80 -18.00 2.25 -26.88
N ASP A 81 -17.22 1.26 -26.43
CA ASP A 81 -17.00 1.00 -24.99
C ASP A 81 -16.16 2.10 -24.34
N MET A 82 -15.15 2.62 -25.04
CA MET A 82 -14.34 3.75 -24.55
C MET A 82 -15.19 5.01 -24.35
N ASN A 83 -16.13 5.30 -25.23
CA ASN A 83 -17.04 6.44 -25.11
C ASN A 83 -17.93 6.35 -23.85
N LYS A 84 -18.38 5.15 -23.49
CA LYS A 84 -19.21 4.92 -22.30
C LYS A 84 -18.47 5.26 -21.01
N TYR A 85 -17.24 4.77 -20.82
CA TYR A 85 -16.45 5.02 -19.62
C TYR A 85 -16.02 6.48 -19.53
N GLU A 86 -15.75 7.12 -20.67
CA GLU A 86 -15.42 8.53 -20.76
C GLU A 86 -16.63 9.41 -20.38
N GLU A 87 -17.81 9.11 -20.92
CA GLU A 87 -19.07 9.79 -20.58
C GLU A 87 -19.39 9.62 -19.09
N GLU A 88 -19.23 8.40 -18.55
CA GLU A 88 -19.49 8.12 -17.14
C GLU A 88 -18.58 8.94 -16.21
N ILE A 89 -17.32 9.19 -16.58
CA ILE A 89 -16.41 10.05 -15.82
C ILE A 89 -16.78 11.52 -15.98
N LEU A 90 -17.00 11.99 -17.21
CA LEU A 90 -17.13 13.41 -17.51
C LEU A 90 -18.51 13.96 -17.13
N THR A 91 -19.54 13.14 -17.01
CA THR A 91 -20.85 13.57 -16.54
C THR A 91 -20.78 13.93 -15.07
N ASN A 92 -20.83 15.22 -14.78
CA ASN A 92 -20.82 15.79 -13.43
C ASN A 92 -21.90 16.85 -13.31
N ASP A 93 -23.15 16.40 -13.27
CA ASP A 93 -24.34 17.25 -13.36
C ASP A 93 -24.47 18.25 -12.20
N ASP A 94 -23.95 17.89 -11.03
CA ASP A 94 -24.04 18.68 -9.79
C ASP A 94 -22.83 19.58 -9.57
N ASN A 95 -21.86 19.62 -10.48
CA ASN A 95 -20.59 20.31 -10.30
C ASN A 95 -19.86 19.90 -9.00
N SER A 96 -20.02 18.66 -8.60
CA SER A 96 -19.48 18.09 -7.37
C SER A 96 -17.96 17.94 -7.45
N GLU A 97 -17.27 18.01 -6.31
CA GLU A 97 -15.81 17.82 -6.23
C GLU A 97 -15.39 16.39 -6.54
N TYR A 98 -16.29 15.45 -6.33
CA TYR A 98 -16.09 14.03 -6.61
C TYR A 98 -17.40 13.32 -7.01
N LYS A 99 -17.25 12.18 -7.66
CA LYS A 99 -18.33 11.27 -8.01
C LYS A 99 -17.96 9.84 -7.61
N ILE A 100 -18.92 9.02 -7.24
CA ILE A 100 -18.71 7.59 -6.94
C ILE A 100 -19.44 6.76 -7.97
N ILE A 101 -18.69 5.93 -8.70
CA ILE A 101 -19.22 4.93 -9.63
C ILE A 101 -19.19 3.59 -8.89
N ASN A 102 -20.38 3.00 -8.71
CA ASN A 102 -20.52 1.65 -8.16
C ASN A 102 -20.44 0.64 -9.30
N MET A 103 -19.60 -0.37 -9.16
CA MET A 103 -19.39 -1.40 -10.18
C MET A 103 -19.11 -2.75 -9.54
N GLU A 104 -19.00 -3.77 -10.37
CA GLU A 104 -18.47 -5.08 -9.99
C GLU A 104 -17.21 -5.39 -10.79
N ILE A 105 -16.19 -5.88 -10.11
CA ILE A 105 -14.97 -6.41 -10.72
C ILE A 105 -14.87 -7.87 -10.30
N ASP A 106 -14.94 -8.78 -11.28
CA ASP A 106 -14.89 -10.22 -11.05
C ASP A 106 -15.95 -10.71 -10.03
N GLY A 107 -17.18 -10.13 -10.07
CA GLY A 107 -18.29 -10.44 -9.16
C GLY A 107 -18.16 -9.82 -7.76
N TYR A 108 -17.15 -8.98 -7.52
CA TYR A 108 -16.98 -8.28 -6.26
C TYR A 108 -17.36 -6.81 -6.37
N LYS A 109 -18.21 -6.36 -5.46
CA LYS A 109 -18.62 -4.96 -5.37
C LYS A 109 -17.39 -4.06 -5.25
N SER A 110 -17.37 -3.03 -6.05
CA SER A 110 -16.25 -2.12 -6.18
C SER A 110 -16.72 -0.68 -6.31
N TYR A 111 -15.87 0.24 -5.88
CA TYR A 111 -16.16 1.66 -5.83
C TYR A 111 -15.04 2.41 -6.53
N LEU A 112 -15.38 3.14 -7.59
CA LEU A 112 -14.46 4.07 -8.24
C LEU A 112 -14.87 5.50 -7.87
N VAL A 113 -14.02 6.18 -7.14
CA VAL A 113 -14.18 7.60 -6.83
C VAL A 113 -13.45 8.41 -7.89
N VAL A 114 -14.17 9.25 -8.59
CA VAL A 114 -13.66 10.21 -9.57
C VAL A 114 -13.48 11.55 -8.88
N ILE A 115 -12.27 12.11 -8.87
CA ILE A 115 -11.93 13.38 -8.23
C ILE A 115 -11.46 14.34 -9.30
N TYR A 116 -12.15 15.46 -9.47
CA TYR A 116 -11.93 16.39 -10.57
C TYR A 116 -10.79 17.37 -10.34
N ASP A 117 -10.41 17.65 -9.09
CA ASP A 117 -9.31 18.54 -8.74
C ASP A 117 -8.19 17.81 -7.98
N ALA A 118 -7.13 17.46 -8.69
CA ALA A 118 -5.96 16.79 -8.13
C ALA A 118 -5.21 17.64 -7.09
N SER A 119 -5.38 18.95 -7.08
CA SER A 119 -4.71 19.85 -6.12
C SER A 119 -5.21 19.64 -4.69
N LYS A 120 -6.45 19.17 -4.55
CA LYS A 120 -7.10 18.84 -3.29
C LYS A 120 -6.78 17.43 -2.78
N VAL A 121 -6.13 16.59 -3.59
CA VAL A 121 -5.71 15.26 -3.17
C VAL A 121 -4.40 15.36 -2.39
N LYS A 122 -4.42 14.85 -1.15
CA LYS A 122 -3.28 14.87 -0.23
C LYS A 122 -2.97 13.48 0.30
N LEU A 123 -1.73 13.27 0.67
CA LEU A 123 -1.41 12.18 1.57
C LEU A 123 -2.01 12.49 2.95
N VAL A 124 -2.57 11.47 3.58
CA VAL A 124 -3.08 11.53 4.95
C VAL A 124 -2.42 10.42 5.77
N SER A 125 -1.94 10.74 6.96
CA SER A 125 -1.17 9.82 7.79
C SER A 125 -1.78 9.65 9.18
N SER A 126 -1.40 8.59 9.91
CA SER A 126 -1.82 8.41 11.30
C SER A 126 -1.17 9.48 12.20
N LYS A 127 -1.70 9.64 13.40
CA LYS A 127 -1.34 10.70 14.34
C LYS A 127 0.15 10.72 14.70
N ALA A 128 0.77 9.55 14.75
CA ALA A 128 2.19 9.39 15.01
C ALA A 128 2.67 8.05 14.46
N PHE A 129 3.95 7.99 14.11
CA PHE A 129 4.62 6.74 13.76
C PHE A 129 5.54 6.35 14.91
N ASN A 130 5.22 5.30 15.65
CA ASN A 130 6.03 4.87 16.77
C ASN A 130 5.82 3.39 17.13
N LYS A 131 6.79 2.83 17.86
CA LYS A 131 6.77 1.42 18.28
C LYS A 131 5.78 1.10 19.41
N ASN A 132 5.16 2.11 20.01
CA ASN A 132 4.29 1.93 21.16
C ASN A 132 2.79 1.85 20.79
N ASN A 133 2.46 1.86 19.52
CA ASN A 133 1.09 1.80 18.99
C ASN A 133 0.14 2.87 19.56
N THR A 134 0.67 4.05 19.86
CA THR A 134 -0.12 5.17 20.40
C THR A 134 -0.69 6.09 19.33
N GLY A 135 -0.21 5.95 18.08
CA GLY A 135 -0.65 6.71 16.93
C GLY A 135 -1.72 6.01 16.08
N GLN A 136 -2.12 4.79 16.44
CA GLN A 136 -3.05 3.98 15.67
C GLN A 136 -4.36 4.69 15.38
N GLN A 137 -4.74 4.75 14.10
CA GLN A 137 -6.00 5.34 13.64
C GLN A 137 -6.57 4.55 12.47
N THR A 138 -7.89 4.42 12.44
CA THR A 138 -8.64 3.94 11.26
C THR A 138 -8.61 5.03 10.18
N VAL A 139 -8.86 4.65 8.91
CA VAL A 139 -8.99 5.64 7.81
C VAL A 139 -10.04 6.70 8.16
N LYS A 140 -11.13 6.32 8.81
CA LYS A 140 -12.17 7.27 9.25
C LYS A 140 -11.64 8.33 10.23
N GLU A 141 -10.83 7.92 11.20
CA GLU A 141 -10.23 8.83 12.19
C GLU A 141 -9.17 9.74 11.55
N ILE A 142 -8.35 9.17 10.64
CA ILE A 142 -7.38 9.92 9.86
C ILE A 142 -8.12 10.95 9.01
N CYS A 143 -9.10 10.54 8.20
CA CYS A 143 -9.88 11.40 7.33
C CYS A 143 -10.52 12.58 8.08
N LYS A 144 -11.12 12.29 9.24
CA LYS A 144 -11.70 13.33 10.10
C LYS A 144 -10.66 14.34 10.58
N ARG A 145 -9.44 13.89 10.92
CA ARG A 145 -8.38 14.77 11.41
C ARG A 145 -7.85 15.73 10.33
N TYR A 146 -7.88 15.29 9.06
CA TYR A 146 -7.48 16.09 7.91
C TYR A 146 -8.64 16.88 7.28
N ASP A 147 -9.85 16.82 7.85
CA ASP A 147 -11.07 17.40 7.28
C ASP A 147 -11.35 16.91 5.85
N GLY A 148 -11.06 15.61 5.60
CA GLY A 148 -11.21 14.99 4.28
C GLY A 148 -12.67 14.68 3.96
N LEU A 149 -13.03 14.90 2.69
CA LEU A 149 -14.31 14.49 2.11
C LEU A 149 -14.32 12.99 1.79
N VAL A 150 -13.25 12.51 1.11
CA VAL A 150 -13.08 11.12 0.72
C VAL A 150 -11.67 10.69 1.08
N CYS A 151 -11.52 9.54 1.74
CA CYS A 151 -10.21 8.97 2.05
C CYS A 151 -10.16 7.47 1.80
N ILE A 152 -9.00 7.00 1.36
CA ILE A 152 -8.63 5.59 1.23
C ILE A 152 -7.37 5.30 2.03
N ASN A 153 -7.17 4.04 2.45
CA ASN A 153 -5.88 3.61 3.02
C ASN A 153 -4.80 3.54 1.92
N GLY A 154 -3.54 3.49 2.33
CA GLY A 154 -2.43 3.60 1.39
C GLY A 154 -1.29 2.62 1.64
N GLY A 155 -0.26 3.04 2.36
CA GLY A 155 0.97 2.28 2.56
C GLY A 155 0.83 1.07 3.48
N GLY A 156 1.76 0.13 3.34
CA GLY A 156 1.89 -1.01 4.24
C GLY A 156 2.44 -0.61 5.62
N PHE A 157 2.24 -1.48 6.58
CA PHE A 157 2.70 -1.28 7.95
C PHE A 157 3.09 -2.60 8.63
N VAL A 158 3.83 -2.52 9.72
CA VAL A 158 4.17 -3.69 10.53
C VAL A 158 2.89 -4.22 11.16
N ASP A 159 2.49 -5.42 10.77
CA ASP A 159 1.22 -6.01 11.18
C ASP A 159 1.35 -6.89 12.43
N TRP A 160 0.83 -6.41 13.55
CA TRP A 160 0.73 -7.16 14.78
C TRP A 160 -0.62 -7.92 14.95
N GLY A 161 -1.42 -7.99 13.87
CA GLY A 161 -2.75 -8.60 13.87
C GLY A 161 -3.89 -7.63 14.21
N THR A 162 -3.60 -6.47 14.78
CA THR A 162 -4.58 -5.43 15.16
C THR A 162 -4.39 -4.12 14.41
N GLY A 163 -3.42 -4.06 13.51
CA GLY A 163 -2.92 -2.84 12.91
C GLY A 163 -1.67 -2.34 13.65
N SER A 164 -1.03 -1.32 13.11
CA SER A 164 0.18 -0.70 13.66
C SER A 164 0.23 0.77 13.28
N ASP A 165 1.09 1.51 13.95
CA ASP A 165 1.49 2.88 13.61
C ASP A 165 2.95 2.95 13.12
N ILE A 166 3.51 1.83 12.65
CA ILE A 166 4.86 1.72 12.09
C ILE A 166 4.76 1.47 10.58
N PRO A 167 5.05 2.47 9.72
CA PRO A 167 5.09 2.26 8.29
C PRO A 167 6.17 1.24 7.89
N LEU A 168 5.90 0.41 6.88
CA LEU A 168 6.89 -0.47 6.26
C LEU A 168 7.78 0.24 5.26
N GLY A 169 7.33 1.39 4.73
CA GLY A 169 8.04 2.13 3.72
C GLY A 169 8.03 3.63 3.97
N TYR A 170 8.57 4.38 3.02
CA TYR A 170 8.58 5.85 3.11
C TYR A 170 7.18 6.44 3.27
N VAL A 171 7.10 7.53 4.05
CA VAL A 171 5.98 8.46 4.07
C VAL A 171 6.53 9.86 3.85
N ILE A 172 6.12 10.49 2.75
CA ILE A 172 6.46 11.88 2.39
C ILE A 172 5.17 12.68 2.42
N GLU A 173 5.10 13.69 3.26
CA GLU A 173 3.92 14.51 3.46
C GLU A 173 4.29 15.99 3.43
N ASP A 174 3.60 16.79 2.61
CA ASP A 174 3.87 18.22 2.40
C ASP A 174 5.36 18.53 2.12
N GLY A 175 6.01 17.73 1.27
CA GLY A 175 7.40 17.90 0.88
C GLY A 175 8.41 17.57 1.98
N LYS A 176 8.04 16.75 2.96
CA LYS A 176 8.93 16.29 4.04
C LYS A 176 8.86 14.79 4.20
N ILE A 177 10.00 14.14 4.41
CA ILE A 177 10.04 12.74 4.82
C ILE A 177 9.62 12.68 6.28
N THR A 178 8.42 12.17 6.55
CA THR A 178 7.88 11.98 7.90
C THR A 178 8.19 10.59 8.45
N TRP A 179 8.46 9.64 7.55
CA TRP A 179 9.01 8.34 7.88
C TRP A 179 10.00 7.90 6.80
N ASP A 180 11.21 7.52 7.22
CA ASP A 180 12.33 7.14 6.36
C ASP A 180 12.63 5.64 6.49
N SER A 181 12.34 4.87 5.44
CA SER A 181 12.60 3.43 5.39
C SER A 181 14.05 3.08 5.00
N LYS A 182 14.83 4.10 4.61
CA LYS A 182 16.18 3.95 4.07
C LYS A 182 16.21 3.21 2.71
N GLY A 183 17.13 3.62 1.84
CA GLY A 183 17.32 2.99 0.52
C GLY A 183 16.29 3.36 -0.53
N THR A 184 16.30 2.62 -1.62
CA THR A 184 15.39 2.81 -2.78
C THR A 184 14.06 2.11 -2.55
N ALA A 185 12.97 2.76 -2.90
CA ALA A 185 11.61 2.26 -2.68
C ALA A 185 10.68 2.57 -3.86
N LYS A 186 9.60 1.79 -3.99
CA LYS A 186 8.52 2.08 -4.93
C LYS A 186 7.58 3.12 -4.32
N LEU A 187 7.75 4.35 -4.74
CA LEU A 187 6.96 5.49 -4.26
C LEU A 187 5.79 5.77 -5.19
N ILE A 188 4.60 5.89 -4.61
CA ILE A 188 3.35 6.29 -5.26
C ILE A 188 2.93 7.60 -4.62
N GLY A 189 2.74 8.66 -5.40
CA GLY A 189 2.39 9.96 -4.82
C GLY A 189 2.24 11.06 -5.83
N PHE A 190 2.17 12.29 -5.36
CA PHE A 190 1.98 13.48 -6.18
C PHE A 190 3.19 14.40 -6.11
N ASN A 191 3.52 14.99 -7.26
CA ASN A 191 4.49 16.09 -7.32
C ASN A 191 3.83 17.45 -7.07
N LYS A 192 4.62 18.51 -7.09
CA LYS A 192 4.14 19.91 -6.88
C LYS A 192 3.16 20.38 -7.95
N GLU A 193 3.19 19.79 -9.15
CA GLU A 193 2.27 20.05 -10.26
C GLU A 193 0.99 19.19 -10.17
N ASN A 194 0.75 18.52 -9.04
CA ASN A 194 -0.40 17.63 -8.78
C ASN A 194 -0.51 16.45 -9.76
N LYS A 195 0.63 15.99 -10.28
CA LYS A 195 0.70 14.80 -11.13
C LYS A 195 1.09 13.57 -10.31
N LEU A 196 0.35 12.49 -10.51
CA LEU A 196 0.65 11.20 -9.90
C LEU A 196 1.96 10.66 -10.49
N VAL A 197 2.95 10.48 -9.64
CA VAL A 197 4.26 9.94 -9.98
C VAL A 197 4.45 8.55 -9.40
N LEU A 198 5.11 7.70 -10.17
CA LEU A 198 5.47 6.34 -9.84
C LEU A 198 6.99 6.23 -9.93
N LEU A 199 7.68 6.23 -8.80
CA LEU A 199 9.13 6.34 -8.74
C LEU A 199 9.73 5.13 -8.03
N ASN A 200 10.86 4.65 -8.51
CA ASN A 200 11.70 3.69 -7.82
C ASN A 200 13.00 4.39 -7.42
N THR A 201 13.01 5.01 -6.24
CA THR A 201 14.06 5.93 -5.82
C THR A 201 14.13 6.09 -4.29
N THR A 202 15.07 6.83 -3.78
CA THR A 202 15.12 7.20 -2.36
C THR A 202 14.16 8.35 -2.04
N GLY A 203 13.80 8.52 -0.76
CA GLY A 203 12.95 9.64 -0.34
C GLY A 203 13.58 11.00 -0.64
N GLU A 204 14.91 11.13 -0.49
CA GLU A 204 15.62 12.39 -0.77
C GLU A 204 15.60 12.73 -2.26
N GLU A 205 15.86 11.75 -3.13
CA GLU A 205 15.79 11.93 -4.58
C GLU A 205 14.35 12.27 -5.02
N ALA A 206 13.34 11.63 -4.42
CA ALA A 206 11.95 11.97 -4.68
C ALA A 206 11.62 13.44 -4.35
N LEU A 207 12.11 13.96 -3.20
CA LEU A 207 11.97 15.36 -2.83
C LEU A 207 12.68 16.30 -3.84
N ASN A 208 13.89 15.93 -4.29
CA ASN A 208 14.61 16.67 -5.31
C ASN A 208 13.89 16.69 -6.66
N MET A 209 13.12 15.63 -6.98
CA MET A 209 12.24 15.55 -8.16
C MET A 209 10.92 16.32 -7.98
N GLY A 210 10.73 17.01 -6.87
CA GLY A 210 9.54 17.81 -6.61
C GLY A 210 8.33 17.02 -6.06
N VAL A 211 8.53 15.82 -5.55
CA VAL A 211 7.46 15.08 -4.86
C VAL A 211 7.01 15.86 -3.63
N ARG A 212 5.69 16.09 -3.50
CA ARG A 212 5.10 16.73 -2.32
C ARG A 212 4.51 15.73 -1.34
N ASP A 213 3.86 14.68 -1.85
CA ASP A 213 3.21 13.63 -1.07
C ASP A 213 3.53 12.29 -1.70
N ALA A 214 4.00 11.32 -0.94
CA ALA A 214 4.18 9.95 -1.42
C ALA A 214 4.19 8.95 -0.27
N LEU A 215 3.83 7.73 -0.59
CA LEU A 215 4.00 6.57 0.27
C LEU A 215 4.62 5.41 -0.52
N GLU A 216 5.20 4.46 0.20
CA GLU A 216 5.75 3.26 -0.39
C GLU A 216 4.68 2.16 -0.42
N PHE A 217 4.40 1.66 -1.62
CA PHE A 217 3.66 0.43 -1.85
C PHE A 217 3.85 -0.04 -3.30
N GLY A 218 3.16 -1.15 -3.67
CA GLY A 218 3.23 -1.67 -5.04
C GLY A 218 2.38 -2.93 -5.24
N PRO A 219 2.43 -3.45 -6.45
CA PRO A 219 3.17 -2.99 -7.63
C PRO A 219 2.62 -1.68 -8.23
N PHE A 220 3.39 -1.05 -9.13
CA PHE A 220 2.83 -0.09 -10.07
C PHE A 220 1.93 -0.85 -11.04
N LEU A 221 0.73 -0.33 -11.27
CA LEU A 221 -0.28 -1.01 -12.08
C LEU A 221 -0.25 -0.55 -13.54
N ILE A 222 -0.19 0.75 -13.74
CA ILE A 222 -0.17 1.40 -15.05
C ILE A 222 0.87 2.51 -15.00
N LYS A 223 1.70 2.60 -16.03
CA LYS A 223 2.61 3.72 -16.24
C LYS A 223 2.56 4.13 -17.71
N ASP A 224 2.39 5.43 -17.95
CA ASP A 224 2.29 6.02 -19.28
C ASP A 224 1.23 5.30 -20.16
N GLY A 225 0.09 4.93 -19.56
CA GLY A 225 -1.01 4.23 -20.18
C GLY A 225 -0.80 2.74 -20.44
N LYS A 226 0.32 2.15 -20.01
CA LYS A 226 0.62 0.72 -20.18
C LYS A 226 0.44 -0.03 -18.88
N ILE A 227 -0.25 -1.18 -18.91
CA ILE A 227 -0.36 -2.10 -17.76
C ILE A 227 1.00 -2.74 -17.54
N LEU A 228 1.45 -2.78 -16.27
CA LEU A 228 2.75 -3.28 -15.84
C LEU A 228 2.69 -4.58 -15.04
N VAL A 229 1.50 -5.09 -14.78
CA VAL A 229 1.28 -6.30 -13.97
C VAL A 229 0.71 -7.41 -14.83
N ASP A 230 1.07 -8.67 -14.50
CA ASP A 230 0.59 -9.86 -15.17
C ASP A 230 -0.65 -10.44 -14.47
N GLU A 231 -1.38 -11.36 -15.15
CA GLU A 231 -2.60 -11.98 -14.61
C GLU A 231 -2.34 -12.79 -13.32
N ASP A 232 -1.14 -13.32 -13.14
CA ASP A 232 -0.71 -14.14 -12.00
C ASP A 232 0.09 -13.35 -10.95
N GLU A 233 0.19 -12.02 -11.08
CA GLU A 233 0.89 -11.15 -10.12
C GLU A 233 0.26 -11.25 -8.73
N LYS A 234 1.10 -11.55 -7.73
CA LYS A 234 0.71 -11.70 -6.33
C LYS A 234 1.17 -10.52 -5.49
N VAL A 235 0.29 -10.06 -4.63
CA VAL A 235 0.61 -9.04 -3.63
C VAL A 235 0.42 -9.63 -2.24
N GLY A 236 1.46 -9.55 -1.39
CA GLY A 236 1.44 -10.17 -0.06
C GLY A 236 1.26 -11.69 -0.09
N GLY A 237 1.65 -12.35 -1.19
CA GLY A 237 1.48 -13.79 -1.40
C GLY A 237 0.10 -14.19 -1.96
N PHE A 238 -0.83 -13.25 -2.13
CA PHE A 238 -2.19 -13.52 -2.60
C PHE A 238 -2.42 -12.99 -4.02
N LEU A 239 -2.85 -13.89 -4.92
CA LEU A 239 -3.32 -13.53 -6.25
C LEU A 239 -4.63 -12.71 -6.16
N ARG A 240 -5.56 -13.14 -5.31
CA ARG A 240 -6.89 -12.58 -5.12
C ARG A 240 -7.06 -12.03 -3.71
N ALA A 241 -7.56 -10.80 -3.61
CA ALA A 241 -7.93 -10.15 -2.34
C ALA A 241 -8.81 -8.92 -2.63
N SER A 242 -9.39 -8.29 -1.59
CA SER A 242 -9.83 -6.91 -1.73
C SER A 242 -8.62 -6.03 -2.06
N ARG A 243 -8.82 -5.04 -2.95
CA ARG A 243 -7.75 -4.20 -3.50
C ARG A 243 -8.09 -2.72 -3.31
N VAL A 244 -7.03 -1.94 -3.19
CA VAL A 244 -7.09 -0.48 -3.19
C VAL A 244 -6.07 0.02 -4.19
N ALA A 245 -6.44 1.00 -5.00
CA ALA A 245 -5.54 1.62 -5.95
C ALA A 245 -5.81 3.11 -6.08
N ILE A 246 -4.77 3.83 -6.47
CA ILE A 246 -4.85 5.24 -6.86
C ILE A 246 -4.37 5.36 -8.29
N ALA A 247 -5.07 6.18 -9.09
CA ALA A 247 -4.69 6.44 -10.46
C ALA A 247 -4.93 7.91 -10.82
N GLN A 248 -4.31 8.34 -11.92
CA GLN A 248 -4.58 9.63 -12.53
C GLN A 248 -4.64 9.49 -14.05
N ARG A 249 -5.58 10.21 -14.64
CA ARG A 249 -5.75 10.39 -16.07
C ARG A 249 -4.85 11.51 -16.60
N GLN A 250 -4.68 11.57 -17.93
CA GLN A 250 -3.90 12.64 -18.56
C GLN A 250 -4.51 14.04 -18.39
N ASP A 251 -5.84 14.13 -18.28
CA ASP A 251 -6.58 15.38 -18.03
C ASP A 251 -6.48 15.84 -16.56
N GLY A 252 -5.82 15.08 -15.70
CA GLY A 252 -5.59 15.43 -14.30
C GLY A 252 -6.60 14.83 -13.33
N ILE A 253 -7.71 14.25 -13.79
CA ILE A 253 -8.69 13.57 -12.93
C ILE A 253 -8.03 12.44 -12.18
N VAL A 254 -8.23 12.39 -10.85
CA VAL A 254 -7.72 11.35 -9.97
C VAL A 254 -8.80 10.30 -9.71
N LEU A 255 -8.39 9.03 -9.69
CA LEU A 255 -9.26 7.90 -9.48
C LEU A 255 -8.82 7.14 -8.22
N PHE A 256 -9.72 6.95 -7.25
CA PHE A 256 -9.54 6.00 -6.15
C PHE A 256 -10.40 4.77 -6.42
N LEU A 257 -9.78 3.60 -6.47
CA LEU A 257 -10.49 2.34 -6.64
C LEU A 257 -10.39 1.51 -5.37
N VAL A 258 -11.52 1.10 -4.81
CA VAL A 258 -11.61 0.21 -3.65
C VAL A 258 -12.54 -0.94 -3.97
N THR A 259 -12.09 -2.18 -3.78
CA THR A 259 -12.89 -3.38 -4.05
C THR A 259 -13.24 -4.10 -2.75
N GLU A 260 -14.40 -4.73 -2.71
CA GLU A 260 -14.76 -5.70 -1.69
C GLU A 260 -13.97 -7.00 -1.92
N GLY A 261 -13.94 -7.85 -0.90
CA GLY A 261 -13.26 -9.13 -0.92
C GLY A 261 -12.61 -9.46 0.42
N MET A 262 -11.81 -10.50 0.41
CA MET A 262 -10.96 -10.91 1.54
C MET A 262 -9.74 -11.67 0.97
N HIS A 263 -8.81 -12.10 1.81
CA HIS A 263 -7.69 -12.93 1.35
C HIS A 263 -8.16 -14.16 0.57
N ALA A 264 -7.56 -14.39 -0.58
CA ALA A 264 -7.87 -15.43 -1.55
C ALA A 264 -9.25 -15.31 -2.24
N LYS A 265 -10.03 -14.26 -1.97
CA LYS A 265 -11.34 -13.98 -2.58
C LYS A 265 -11.46 -12.50 -2.88
N GLY A 266 -11.40 -12.13 -4.16
CA GLY A 266 -11.45 -10.75 -4.63
C GLY A 266 -10.83 -10.63 -6.01
N PRO A 267 -10.77 -9.44 -6.58
CA PRO A 267 -10.09 -9.19 -7.84
C PRO A 267 -8.57 -9.40 -7.74
N THR A 268 -7.94 -9.70 -8.88
CA THR A 268 -6.49 -9.65 -9.04
C THR A 268 -6.03 -8.20 -9.24
N VAL A 269 -4.74 -7.93 -9.07
CA VAL A 269 -4.18 -6.61 -9.40
C VAL A 269 -4.24 -6.32 -10.89
N TYR A 270 -4.20 -7.36 -11.74
CA TYR A 270 -4.38 -7.23 -13.18
C TYR A 270 -5.80 -6.76 -13.53
N GLN A 271 -6.84 -7.36 -12.94
CA GLN A 271 -8.24 -6.99 -13.18
C GLN A 271 -8.54 -5.55 -12.75
N ILE A 272 -7.94 -5.07 -11.64
CA ILE A 272 -8.11 -3.66 -11.25
C ILE A 272 -7.32 -2.73 -12.18
N ALA A 273 -6.14 -3.13 -12.68
CA ALA A 273 -5.38 -2.37 -13.67
C ALA A 273 -6.16 -2.23 -14.98
N GLU A 274 -6.73 -3.33 -15.50
CA GLU A 274 -7.60 -3.30 -16.69
C GLU A 274 -8.80 -2.36 -16.50
N THR A 275 -9.44 -2.44 -15.33
CA THR A 275 -10.57 -1.56 -15.00
C THR A 275 -10.14 -0.09 -15.00
N LEU A 276 -9.06 0.24 -14.31
CA LEU A 276 -8.53 1.61 -14.28
C LEU A 276 -8.14 2.12 -15.68
N LYS A 277 -7.57 1.24 -16.52
CA LYS A 277 -7.24 1.58 -17.91
C LYS A 277 -8.48 1.90 -18.74
N LYS A 278 -9.57 1.14 -18.60
CA LYS A 278 -10.87 1.42 -19.25
C LYS A 278 -11.41 2.81 -18.88
N TYR A 279 -11.19 3.25 -17.64
CA TYR A 279 -11.52 4.60 -17.16
C TYR A 279 -10.46 5.65 -17.47
N GLY A 280 -9.51 5.36 -18.36
CA GLY A 280 -8.54 6.32 -18.89
C GLY A 280 -7.34 6.58 -17.98
N ALA A 281 -7.05 5.74 -16.98
CA ALA A 281 -5.87 5.89 -16.14
C ALA A 281 -4.58 5.90 -16.98
N TYR A 282 -3.76 6.91 -16.79
CA TYR A 282 -2.45 7.06 -17.41
C TYR A 282 -1.34 6.53 -16.48
N ASN A 283 -1.41 6.88 -15.20
CA ASN A 283 -0.58 6.29 -14.15
C ASN A 283 -1.47 5.69 -13.06
N ALA A 284 -1.10 4.53 -12.53
CA ALA A 284 -1.81 3.89 -11.41
C ALA A 284 -0.86 3.07 -10.55
N GLY A 285 -1.08 3.14 -9.22
CA GLY A 285 -0.36 2.34 -8.24
C GLY A 285 -1.30 1.53 -7.35
N ASN A 286 -0.90 0.29 -7.04
CA ASN A 286 -1.60 -0.53 -6.05
C ASN A 286 -1.24 -0.05 -4.64
N LEU A 287 -2.22 -0.03 -3.77
CA LEU A 287 -2.09 0.31 -2.35
C LEU A 287 -2.38 -0.92 -1.47
N ASP A 288 -2.21 -0.80 -0.17
CA ASP A 288 -2.47 -1.90 0.77
C ASP A 288 -3.93 -2.35 0.68
N GLY A 289 -4.11 -3.65 0.56
CA GLY A 289 -5.39 -4.30 0.32
C GLY A 289 -5.84 -5.18 1.49
N GLY A 290 -6.60 -6.23 1.18
CA GLY A 290 -7.06 -7.19 2.17
C GLY A 290 -7.88 -6.53 3.28
N ALA A 291 -7.57 -6.87 4.53
CA ALA A 291 -8.26 -6.34 5.71
C ALA A 291 -8.12 -4.82 5.91
N SER A 292 -7.14 -4.19 5.23
CA SER A 292 -6.90 -2.74 5.30
C SER A 292 -7.76 -1.93 4.35
N SER A 293 -8.34 -2.57 3.30
CA SER A 293 -9.13 -1.88 2.28
C SER A 293 -10.26 -1.06 2.89
N SER A 294 -10.16 0.25 2.78
CA SER A 294 -11.12 1.17 3.40
C SER A 294 -11.39 2.37 2.50
N LEU A 295 -12.67 2.63 2.26
CA LEU A 295 -13.17 3.83 1.61
C LEU A 295 -14.05 4.60 2.59
N VAL A 296 -13.64 5.78 2.97
CA VAL A 296 -14.40 6.69 3.82
C VAL A 296 -14.90 7.86 2.98
N VAL A 297 -16.19 8.11 3.01
CA VAL A 297 -16.85 9.23 2.32
C VAL A 297 -17.67 9.99 3.34
N GLU A 298 -17.42 11.29 3.46
CA GLU A 298 -18.14 12.17 4.40
C GLU A 298 -18.23 11.60 5.82
N GLY A 299 -17.11 11.06 6.28
CA GLY A 299 -16.97 10.49 7.62
C GLY A 299 -17.63 9.12 7.82
N LYS A 300 -18.11 8.47 6.75
CA LYS A 300 -18.68 7.12 6.81
C LYS A 300 -17.80 6.12 6.05
N LEU A 301 -17.51 4.97 6.65
CA LEU A 301 -16.90 3.84 5.96
C LEU A 301 -17.94 3.22 5.02
N ILE A 302 -17.65 3.19 3.72
CA ILE A 302 -18.61 2.80 2.67
C ILE A 302 -18.51 1.31 2.33
N ASN A 303 -17.29 0.77 2.28
CA ASN A 303 -17.05 -0.64 2.01
C ASN A 303 -17.06 -1.47 3.31
N ASN A 304 -16.94 -2.78 3.18
CA ASN A 304 -17.00 -3.74 4.29
C ASN A 304 -15.68 -4.53 4.41
N PRO A 305 -14.64 -3.97 5.09
CA PRO A 305 -13.37 -4.66 5.27
C PRO A 305 -13.53 -5.97 6.02
N LEU A 306 -13.01 -7.06 5.44
CA LEU A 306 -13.06 -8.40 6.03
C LEU A 306 -11.65 -8.90 6.35
N ASN A 307 -11.51 -9.59 7.48
CA ASN A 307 -10.28 -10.29 7.81
C ASN A 307 -10.16 -11.62 7.01
N ILE A 308 -9.08 -12.38 7.23
CA ILE A 308 -8.83 -13.65 6.55
C ILE A 308 -9.91 -14.73 6.81
N TYR A 309 -10.73 -14.54 7.84
CA TYR A 309 -11.81 -15.46 8.22
C TYR A 309 -13.19 -14.98 7.70
N GLY A 310 -13.23 -13.89 6.94
CA GLY A 310 -14.48 -13.30 6.45
C GLY A 310 -15.29 -12.53 7.49
N GLN A 311 -14.68 -12.18 8.62
CA GLN A 311 -15.30 -11.40 9.67
C GLN A 311 -15.03 -9.91 9.47
N LYS A 312 -16.00 -9.06 9.85
CA LYS A 312 -15.83 -7.61 9.81
C LYS A 312 -14.65 -7.17 10.68
N VAL A 313 -13.75 -6.40 10.11
CA VAL A 313 -12.60 -5.87 10.83
C VAL A 313 -13.05 -4.83 11.84
N ASN A 314 -12.61 -4.99 13.09
CA ASN A 314 -12.91 -4.07 14.20
C ASN A 314 -14.43 -3.75 14.31
N GLY A 315 -15.26 -4.79 14.24
CA GLY A 315 -16.73 -4.65 14.32
C GLY A 315 -17.35 -3.86 13.16
N GLY A 316 -16.62 -3.63 12.07
CA GLY A 316 -17.03 -2.82 10.92
C GLY A 316 -16.48 -1.41 10.92
N ALA A 317 -15.61 -1.04 11.87
CA ALA A 317 -14.96 0.28 11.88
C ALA A 317 -13.74 0.36 10.94
N GLY A 318 -13.30 -0.78 10.40
CA GLY A 318 -12.08 -0.89 9.62
C GLY A 318 -10.83 -1.02 10.50
N ARG A 319 -9.72 -1.30 9.87
CA ARG A 319 -8.43 -1.51 10.52
C ARG A 319 -7.70 -0.19 10.77
N SER A 320 -6.89 -0.14 11.81
CA SER A 320 -5.90 0.93 11.96
C SER A 320 -4.81 0.79 10.90
N VAL A 321 -4.46 1.90 10.27
CA VAL A 321 -3.50 2.02 9.18
C VAL A 321 -2.55 3.19 9.43
N VAL A 322 -1.45 3.25 8.71
CA VAL A 322 -0.42 4.30 8.89
C VAL A 322 -0.63 5.49 7.97
N SER A 323 -1.14 5.27 6.76
CA SER A 323 -1.27 6.32 5.75
C SER A 323 -2.35 5.99 4.73
N GLY A 324 -2.67 6.96 3.92
CA GLY A 324 -3.58 6.86 2.80
C GLY A 324 -3.55 8.10 1.92
N PHE A 325 -4.53 8.21 1.05
CA PHE A 325 -4.79 9.41 0.28
C PHE A 325 -6.21 9.90 0.55
N GLY A 326 -6.41 11.21 0.48
CA GLY A 326 -7.71 11.79 0.67
C GLY A 326 -7.94 13.02 -0.21
N LEU A 327 -9.21 13.24 -0.57
CA LEU A 327 -9.72 14.49 -1.11
C LEU A 327 -10.04 15.39 0.08
N MET A 328 -9.40 16.54 0.14
CA MET A 328 -9.65 17.57 1.18
C MET A 328 -10.81 18.50 0.78
N LYS A 329 -11.47 19.09 1.77
CA LYS A 329 -12.49 20.12 1.55
C LYS A 329 -11.92 21.38 0.89
#